data_6e1c277938add3cecb9519e68eb3eece
#
_entry.id   6e1c277938add3cecb9519e68eb3eece
#
_cell.length_a   1.000
_cell.length_b   1.000
_cell.length_c   1.000
_cell.angle_alpha   90.00
_cell.angle_beta   90.00
_cell.angle_gamma   90.00
#
_symmetry.space_group_name_H-M   'P 1'
#
loop_
_entity.id
_entity.type
_entity.pdbx_description
1 polymer ?
#
loop_
_entity_poly.entity_id
_entity_poly.type
_entity_poly.pdbx_seq_one_letter_code
_entity_poly.pdbx_strand_id
1 'polypeptide(L)'
;MYNDKMETIIKQEEATKLRVVVSREDSEVVNLTFPIYTLSVLDTIIPEKIVEKINLLDINLKEKIQQIKDSGNKPQIIFEMSNNERSYKIWTE
;
A
#
# COMPACT_ATOMS: atom_id res chain seq x y z
N MET A 1 -26.80 -21.57 0.30
CA MET A 1 -26.79 -21.16 -1.08
C MET A 1 -26.67 -19.69 -1.27
N TYR A 2 -27.64 -18.92 -0.84
CA TYR A 2 -27.44 -17.46 -0.88
C TYR A 2 -26.28 -17.04 -0.04
N ASN A 3 -26.10 -17.69 1.09
CA ASN A 3 -25.07 -17.32 2.07
C ASN A 3 -23.68 -17.42 1.47
N ASP A 4 -23.46 -18.44 0.65
CA ASP A 4 -22.15 -18.63 0.03
C ASP A 4 -21.76 -17.47 -0.88
N LYS A 5 -22.74 -16.95 -1.62
CA LYS A 5 -22.48 -15.82 -2.50
C LYS A 5 -22.19 -14.56 -1.70
N MET A 6 -22.89 -14.36 -0.62
CA MET A 6 -22.69 -13.20 0.24
C MET A 6 -21.34 -13.26 0.91
N GLU A 7 -20.96 -14.43 1.40
CA GLU A 7 -19.65 -14.61 2.02
C GLU A 7 -18.52 -14.35 1.04
N THR A 8 -18.69 -14.80 -0.20
CA THR A 8 -17.70 -14.57 -1.24
C THR A 8 -17.51 -13.08 -1.51
N ILE A 9 -18.60 -12.33 -1.56
CA ILE A 9 -18.54 -10.89 -1.78
C ILE A 9 -17.81 -10.19 -0.64
N ILE A 10 -18.09 -10.57 0.59
CA ILE A 10 -17.44 -9.99 1.77
C ILE A 10 -15.94 -10.30 1.77
N LYS A 11 -15.57 -11.52 1.44
CA LYS A 11 -14.17 -11.96 1.43
C LYS A 11 -13.33 -11.29 0.35
N GLN A 12 -13.96 -10.84 -0.73
CA GLN A 12 -13.24 -10.16 -1.81
C GLN A 12 -12.64 -8.84 -1.40
N GLU A 13 -13.04 -8.30 -0.26
CA GLU A 13 -12.55 -7.01 0.19
C GLU A 13 -11.23 -7.09 0.93
N GLU A 14 -10.73 -8.30 1.17
CA GLU A 14 -9.46 -8.44 1.85
C GLU A 14 -8.31 -8.41 0.86
N ALA A 15 -7.35 -7.49 1.11
CA ALA A 15 -6.16 -7.38 0.28
C ALA A 15 -5.24 -8.58 0.49
N THR A 16 -4.62 -9.02 -0.58
CA THR A 16 -3.65 -10.13 -0.53
C THR A 16 -2.24 -9.68 -0.88
N LYS A 17 -2.10 -8.48 -1.43
CA LYS A 17 -0.82 -7.98 -1.93
C LYS A 17 -0.54 -6.56 -1.48
N LEU A 18 0.73 -6.27 -1.29
CA LEU A 18 1.24 -4.93 -1.06
C LEU A 18 2.05 -4.54 -2.30
N ARG A 19 1.72 -3.39 -2.89
CA ARG A 19 2.37 -2.92 -4.10
C ARG A 19 3.12 -1.62 -3.84
N VAL A 20 4.34 -1.54 -4.39
CA VAL A 20 5.17 -0.34 -4.34
C VAL A 20 5.62 -0.02 -5.75
N VAL A 21 5.22 1.14 -6.26
CA VAL A 21 5.59 1.57 -7.61
C VAL A 21 6.18 2.97 -7.56
N VAL A 22 7.32 3.14 -8.20
CA VAL A 22 7.95 4.44 -8.41
C VAL A 22 8.11 4.63 -9.90
N SER A 23 7.60 5.73 -10.42
CA SER A 23 7.68 6.06 -11.84
C SER A 23 8.49 7.33 -12.03
N ARG A 24 9.20 7.39 -13.15
CA ARG A 24 9.97 8.56 -13.53
C ARG A 24 9.74 8.82 -15.00
N GLU A 25 9.27 10.05 -15.33
CA GLU A 25 9.00 10.44 -16.71
C GLU A 25 8.19 9.38 -17.48
N ASP A 26 7.09 8.92 -16.86
CA ASP A 26 6.17 7.94 -17.43
C ASP A 26 6.74 6.52 -17.57
N SER A 27 7.93 6.28 -17.03
CA SER A 27 8.53 4.95 -17.01
C SER A 27 8.57 4.42 -15.58
N GLU A 28 8.20 3.17 -15.38
CA GLU A 28 8.33 2.54 -14.08
C GLU A 28 9.79 2.22 -13.79
N VAL A 29 10.32 2.74 -12.69
CA VAL A 29 11.69 2.44 -12.24
C VAL A 29 11.72 1.43 -11.12
N VAL A 30 10.65 1.38 -10.31
CA VAL A 30 10.48 0.39 -9.26
C VAL A 30 9.06 -0.14 -9.35
N ASN A 31 8.93 -1.46 -9.36
CA ASN A 31 7.62 -2.11 -9.36
C ASN A 31 7.77 -3.37 -8.53
N LEU A 32 7.37 -3.29 -7.28
CA LEU A 32 7.51 -4.39 -6.32
C LEU A 32 6.15 -4.87 -5.86
N THR A 33 6.03 -6.18 -5.71
CA THR A 33 4.83 -6.83 -5.18
C THR A 33 5.25 -7.73 -4.03
N PHE A 34 4.59 -7.55 -2.89
CA PHE A 34 4.85 -8.34 -1.69
C PHE A 34 3.56 -8.98 -1.20
N PRO A 35 3.64 -10.10 -0.47
CA PRO A 35 2.48 -10.62 0.23
C PRO A 35 1.97 -9.60 1.25
N ILE A 36 0.68 -9.63 1.53
CA ILE A 36 0.07 -8.63 2.43
C ILE A 36 0.68 -8.64 3.83
N TYR A 37 1.16 -9.78 4.31
CA TYR A 37 1.77 -9.84 5.65
C TYR A 37 3.03 -8.98 5.75
N THR A 38 3.62 -8.59 4.63
CA THR A 38 4.78 -7.71 4.58
C THR A 38 4.43 -6.31 5.09
N LEU A 39 3.15 -5.97 5.14
CA LEU A 39 2.69 -4.70 5.64
C LEU A 39 3.23 -4.40 7.04
N SER A 40 3.41 -5.41 7.86
CA SER A 40 3.90 -5.24 9.23
C SER A 40 5.33 -4.72 9.30
N VAL A 41 6.11 -4.91 8.24
CA VAL A 41 7.51 -4.47 8.18
C VAL A 41 7.74 -3.48 7.03
N LEU A 42 6.67 -2.83 6.60
CA LEU A 42 6.72 -1.92 5.45
C LEU A 42 7.80 -0.85 5.59
N ASP A 43 7.95 -0.31 6.78
CA ASP A 43 8.92 0.74 7.05
C ASP A 43 10.37 0.28 6.90
N THR A 44 10.61 -1.03 6.85
CA THR A 44 11.96 -1.57 6.67
C THR A 44 12.25 -1.99 5.23
N ILE A 45 11.21 -2.17 4.40
CA ILE A 45 11.39 -2.65 3.03
C ILE A 45 11.33 -1.54 1.99
N ILE A 46 10.72 -0.40 2.29
CA ILE A 46 10.67 0.70 1.35
C ILE A 46 11.97 1.50 1.40
N PRO A 47 12.40 2.07 0.26
CA PRO A 47 13.61 2.87 0.22
C PRO A 47 13.55 4.04 1.20
N GLU A 48 14.69 4.34 1.81
CA GLU A 48 14.79 5.40 2.81
C GLU A 48 14.31 6.76 2.27
N LYS A 49 14.58 7.05 1.02
CA LYS A 49 14.13 8.29 0.39
C LYS A 49 12.61 8.42 0.37
N ILE A 50 11.91 7.30 0.20
CA ILE A 50 10.44 7.30 0.22
C ILE A 50 9.96 7.52 1.65
N VAL A 51 10.61 6.90 2.62
CA VAL A 51 10.26 7.09 4.03
C VAL A 51 10.41 8.56 4.43
N GLU A 52 11.49 9.20 3.99
CA GLU A 52 11.71 10.63 4.25
C GLU A 52 10.58 11.49 3.67
N LYS A 53 10.13 11.18 2.46
CA LYS A 53 9.04 11.92 1.83
C LYS A 53 7.72 11.74 2.57
N ILE A 54 7.45 10.54 3.03
CA ILE A 54 6.26 10.25 3.81
C ILE A 54 6.29 11.06 5.12
N ASN A 55 7.44 11.12 5.77
CA ASN A 55 7.61 11.88 7.00
C ASN A 55 7.43 13.38 6.78
N LEU A 56 7.92 13.90 5.64
CA LEU A 56 7.76 15.31 5.31
C LEU A 56 6.30 15.73 5.13
N LEU A 57 5.43 14.78 4.79
CA LEU A 57 4.01 15.03 4.64
C LEU A 57 3.22 14.80 5.94
N ASP A 58 3.93 14.64 7.05
CA ASP A 58 3.34 14.37 8.37
C ASP A 58 2.49 13.11 8.42
N ILE A 59 2.80 12.15 7.56
CA ILE A 59 2.12 10.87 7.56
C ILE A 59 2.86 9.93 8.51
N ASN A 60 2.16 9.42 9.51
CA ASN A 60 2.71 8.42 10.41
C ASN A 60 2.48 7.04 9.80
N LEU A 61 3.53 6.46 9.24
CA LEU A 61 3.44 5.19 8.53
C LEU A 61 2.97 4.05 9.44
N LYS A 62 3.45 3.99 10.67
CA LYS A 62 3.06 2.94 11.62
C LYS A 62 1.57 3.03 11.96
N GLU A 63 1.07 4.23 12.14
CA GLU A 63 -0.34 4.46 12.42
C GLU A 63 -1.19 4.07 11.21
N LYS A 64 -0.75 4.41 10.02
CA LYS A 64 -1.44 4.04 8.79
C LYS A 64 -1.52 2.53 8.64
N ILE A 65 -0.43 1.83 8.90
CA ILE A 65 -0.38 0.37 8.86
C ILE A 65 -1.38 -0.21 9.86
N GLN A 66 -1.44 0.33 11.06
CA GLN A 66 -2.37 -0.16 12.08
C GLN A 66 -3.82 0.07 11.66
N GLN A 67 -4.11 1.20 11.06
CA GLN A 67 -5.45 1.49 10.54
C GLN A 67 -5.88 0.46 9.49
N ILE A 68 -4.97 0.07 8.61
CA ILE A 68 -5.25 -0.93 7.59
C ILE A 68 -5.55 -2.29 8.22
N LYS A 69 -4.76 -2.68 9.20
CA LYS A 69 -5.00 -3.93 9.92
C LYS A 69 -6.34 -3.92 10.66
N ASP A 70 -6.66 -2.80 11.28
CA ASP A 70 -7.92 -2.65 12.01
C ASP A 70 -9.14 -2.70 11.08
N SER A 71 -8.96 -2.32 9.83
CA SER A 71 -10.03 -2.38 8.83
C SER A 71 -10.24 -3.76 8.23
N GLY A 72 -9.43 -4.75 8.63
CA GLY A 72 -9.47 -6.09 8.06
C GLY A 72 -8.67 -6.21 6.78
N ASN A 73 -7.62 -5.44 6.64
CA ASN A 73 -6.74 -5.42 5.46
C ASN A 73 -7.49 -5.12 4.16
N LYS A 74 -8.40 -4.15 4.20
CA LYS A 74 -9.10 -3.73 2.99
C LYS A 74 -8.15 -3.10 2.00
N PRO A 75 -8.32 -3.35 0.69
CA PRO A 75 -7.51 -2.71 -0.34
C PRO A 75 -7.62 -1.19 -0.25
N GLN A 76 -6.48 -0.51 -0.18
CA GLN A 76 -6.46 0.94 -0.06
C GLN A 76 -5.10 1.50 -0.40
N ILE A 77 -5.07 2.79 -0.70
CA ILE A 77 -3.82 3.50 -0.96
C ILE A 77 -3.23 3.90 0.39
N ILE A 78 -1.97 3.51 0.60
CA ILE A 78 -1.23 3.89 1.80
C ILE A 78 -0.59 5.25 1.61
N PHE A 79 0.04 5.45 0.45
CA PHE A 79 0.76 6.66 0.15
C PHE A 79 0.78 6.89 -1.36
N GLU A 80 0.53 8.12 -1.77
CA GLU A 80 0.62 8.51 -3.17
C GLU A 80 1.13 9.94 -3.25
N MET A 81 2.15 10.16 -4.05
CA MET A 81 2.69 11.49 -4.28
C MET A 81 3.29 11.57 -5.67
N SER A 82 3.13 12.70 -6.32
CA SER A 82 3.79 12.94 -7.59
C SER A 82 4.34 14.36 -7.64
N ASN A 83 5.45 14.51 -8.35
CA ASN A 83 6.02 15.81 -8.66
C ASN A 83 6.36 15.81 -10.14
N ASN A 84 7.07 16.85 -10.60
CA ASN A 84 7.34 17.02 -12.04
C ASN A 84 8.17 15.89 -12.65
N GLU A 85 8.96 15.19 -11.83
CA GLU A 85 9.87 14.17 -12.33
C GLU A 85 9.50 12.77 -11.93
N ARG A 86 8.90 12.57 -10.74
CA ARG A 86 8.64 11.26 -10.18
C ARG A 86 7.27 11.15 -9.56
N SER A 87 6.74 9.93 -9.59
CA SER A 87 5.55 9.59 -8.83
C SER A 87 5.82 8.37 -7.97
N TYR A 88 5.21 8.35 -6.80
CA TYR A 88 5.35 7.27 -5.81
C TYR A 88 3.96 6.80 -5.44
N LYS A 89 3.77 5.49 -5.42
CA LYS A 89 2.49 4.93 -5.00
C LYS A 89 2.71 3.64 -4.23
N ILE A 90 2.11 3.56 -3.06
CA ILE A 90 2.12 2.36 -2.24
C ILE A 90 0.67 2.06 -1.89
N TRP A 91 0.22 0.84 -2.20
CA TRP A 91 -1.17 0.45 -1.96
C TRP A 91 -1.29 -1.04 -1.69
N THR A 92 -2.45 -1.42 -1.17
CA THR A 92 -2.80 -2.83 -1.01
C THR A 92 -3.89 -3.20 -2.02
N GLU A 93 -3.84 -4.44 -2.50
CA GLU A 93 -4.84 -4.93 -3.48
C GLU A 93 -5.18 -6.41 -3.31
#